data_c1218ee6a110499c3251e476c810b5f0
#
_entry.id   c1218ee6a110499c3251e476c810b5f0
#
_cell.length_a   1.000
_cell.length_b   1.000
_cell.length_c   1.000
_cell.angle_alpha   90.00
_cell.angle_beta   90.00
_cell.angle_gamma   90.00
#
_symmetry.space_group_name_H-M   'P 1'
#
loop_
_entity.id
_entity.type
_entity.pdbx_description
1 polymer ?
#
loop_
_entity_poly.entity_id
_entity_poly.type
_entity_poly.pdbx_seq_one_letter_code
_entity_poly.pdbx_strand_id
1 'polypeptide(L)'
;MTTLRSRTLITGVLVGMASLAGCATGPTTTDVIRVDRAQGSQENIASLSSVIQSNPSDPEGYNSRGSAYGRAGEFKRAVDDFNRAIQLNPQFYQAYANRGLVYRNMGKPVDAANDYNRALQINPNYDVAYIGRGNIYRQAGRNDEAFNDFNKAIQLDTTDGRAYHNRGLIYQVRGQHAQAIEDFSKAISLSSSAPEPYNGRGISYVALNDDDNAFADFNRAIELNDKIAESWANQALVYERRGDRARAYKSYSHAVRLDPNYKPAVDGAARTRSGGA
;
A
#
# COMPACT_ATOMS: atom_id res chain seq x y z
N MET A 1 -3.47 -54.17 66.38
CA MET A 1 -2.95 -52.84 66.07
C MET A 1 -1.90 -53.06 65.02
N THR A 2 -2.29 -53.04 63.76
CA THR A 2 -1.38 -53.21 62.60
C THR A 2 -1.97 -52.48 61.43
N THR A 3 -1.32 -51.41 61.02
CA THR A 3 -1.71 -50.54 59.94
C THR A 3 -1.22 -51.08 58.61
N LEU A 4 -2.15 -51.43 57.70
CA LEU A 4 -1.86 -51.80 56.33
C LEU A 4 -1.72 -50.53 55.53
N ARG A 5 -0.58 -50.35 54.83
CA ARG A 5 -0.37 -49.37 53.83
C ARG A 5 -0.86 -49.88 52.44
N SER A 6 -1.89 -49.28 51.93
CA SER A 6 -2.34 -49.51 50.58
C SER A 6 -1.51 -48.65 49.58
N ARG A 7 -0.88 -49.28 48.57
CA ARG A 7 -0.24 -48.63 47.42
C ARG A 7 -1.26 -48.52 46.28
N THR A 8 -1.64 -47.35 46.01
CA THR A 8 -2.48 -47.06 44.81
C THR A 8 -1.59 -46.90 43.57
N LEU A 9 -1.77 -47.78 42.62
CA LEU A 9 -1.21 -47.69 41.25
C LEU A 9 -2.03 -46.66 40.47
N ILE A 10 -1.35 -45.61 40.00
CA ILE A 10 -1.94 -44.63 39.04
C ILE A 10 -1.65 -45.15 37.65
N THR A 11 -2.67 -45.68 36.99
CA THR A 11 -2.68 -45.97 35.56
C THR A 11 -2.91 -44.68 34.80
N GLY A 12 -1.89 -44.20 34.11
CA GLY A 12 -1.98 -43.05 33.23
C GLY A 12 -2.77 -43.41 31.98
N VAL A 13 -3.90 -42.74 31.77
CA VAL A 13 -4.66 -42.76 30.51
C VAL A 13 -4.05 -41.72 29.57
N LEU A 14 -3.38 -42.18 28.54
CA LEU A 14 -2.97 -41.35 27.41
C LEU A 14 -4.20 -40.98 26.60
N VAL A 15 -4.70 -39.74 26.74
CA VAL A 15 -5.70 -39.19 25.87
C VAL A 15 -4.97 -38.72 24.61
N GLY A 16 -5.14 -39.46 23.52
CA GLY A 16 -4.69 -39.05 22.18
C GLY A 16 -5.46 -37.82 21.75
N MET A 17 -4.78 -36.68 21.61
CA MET A 17 -5.30 -35.51 20.88
C MET A 17 -5.34 -35.85 19.43
N ALA A 18 -6.53 -36.13 18.90
CA ALA A 18 -6.79 -36.10 17.45
C ALA A 18 -6.68 -34.64 17.00
N SER A 19 -5.61 -34.32 16.31
CA SER A 19 -5.48 -33.05 15.56
C SER A 19 -6.54 -33.02 14.45
N LEU A 20 -7.60 -32.25 14.66
CA LEU A 20 -8.48 -31.80 13.59
C LEU A 20 -7.63 -30.95 12.63
N ALA A 21 -7.22 -31.58 11.52
CA ALA A 21 -6.72 -30.85 10.36
C ALA A 21 -7.88 -29.99 9.83
N GLY A 22 -7.93 -28.74 10.29
CA GLY A 22 -8.78 -27.73 9.69
C GLY A 22 -8.35 -27.58 8.22
N CYS A 23 -9.29 -27.73 7.30
CA CYS A 23 -9.11 -27.34 5.92
C CYS A 23 -8.65 -25.87 5.90
N ALA A 24 -7.36 -25.67 5.67
CA ALA A 24 -6.85 -24.36 5.33
C ALA A 24 -7.53 -24.01 3.98
N THR A 25 -8.52 -23.13 4.03
CA THR A 25 -8.94 -22.39 2.85
C THR A 25 -7.69 -21.71 2.32
N GLY A 26 -7.26 -22.09 1.11
CA GLY A 26 -6.09 -21.53 0.47
C GLY A 26 -6.17 -20.01 0.44
N PRO A 27 -5.02 -19.33 0.38
CA PRO A 27 -4.98 -17.89 0.39
C PRO A 27 -5.82 -17.37 -0.77
N THR A 28 -6.83 -16.56 -0.44
CA THR A 28 -7.53 -15.77 -1.44
C THR A 28 -6.49 -14.83 -2.05
N THR A 29 -6.08 -15.12 -3.28
CA THR A 29 -5.08 -14.34 -4.02
C THR A 29 -5.67 -12.98 -4.42
N THR A 30 -5.78 -12.08 -3.46
CA THR A 30 -5.98 -10.64 -3.70
C THR A 30 -4.64 -9.91 -3.79
N ASP A 31 -3.63 -10.54 -4.40
CA ASP A 31 -2.33 -9.92 -4.56
C ASP A 31 -2.34 -8.92 -5.72
N VAL A 32 -2.77 -7.72 -5.39
CA VAL A 32 -2.33 -6.52 -6.11
C VAL A 32 -0.81 -6.48 -6.05
N ILE A 33 -0.17 -6.31 -7.20
CA ILE A 33 1.29 -6.26 -7.36
C ILE A 33 1.88 -5.31 -6.29
N ARG A 34 2.26 -5.85 -5.14
CA ARG A 34 3.22 -5.20 -4.25
C ARG A 34 4.59 -5.40 -4.89
N VAL A 35 5.41 -4.35 -4.89
CA VAL A 35 6.78 -4.46 -5.40
C VAL A 35 7.61 -5.20 -4.36
N ASP A 36 7.39 -6.51 -4.28
CA ASP A 36 8.31 -7.44 -3.63
C ASP A 36 9.24 -7.99 -4.72
N ARG A 37 10.50 -7.55 -4.70
CA ARG A 37 11.50 -7.95 -5.68
C ARG A 37 11.71 -9.46 -5.71
N ALA A 38 11.52 -10.17 -4.60
CA ALA A 38 11.65 -11.62 -4.54
C ALA A 38 10.59 -12.33 -5.39
N GLN A 39 9.37 -11.77 -5.48
CA GLN A 39 8.29 -12.34 -6.29
C GLN A 39 8.46 -12.06 -7.80
N GLY A 40 9.27 -11.07 -8.17
CA GLY A 40 9.68 -10.80 -9.55
C GLY A 40 11.04 -11.40 -9.89
N SER A 41 11.58 -12.33 -9.08
CA SER A 41 12.86 -12.95 -9.36
C SER A 41 12.81 -13.83 -10.63
N GLN A 42 13.95 -13.99 -11.27
CA GLN A 42 14.06 -14.84 -12.48
C GLN A 42 13.72 -16.30 -12.17
N GLU A 43 14.04 -16.79 -10.97
CA GLU A 43 13.70 -18.14 -10.49
C GLU A 43 12.19 -18.32 -10.38
N ASN A 44 11.47 -17.33 -9.84
CA ASN A 44 10.03 -17.38 -9.76
C ASN A 44 9.38 -17.34 -11.15
N ILE A 45 9.88 -16.50 -12.05
CA ILE A 45 9.41 -16.41 -13.45
C ILE A 45 9.66 -17.73 -14.18
N ALA A 46 10.81 -18.37 -13.96
CA ALA A 46 11.13 -19.68 -14.55
C ALA A 46 10.20 -20.77 -14.02
N SER A 47 9.94 -20.80 -12.71
CA SER A 47 8.99 -21.75 -12.11
C SER A 47 7.57 -21.59 -12.69
N LEU A 48 7.07 -20.35 -12.77
CA LEU A 48 5.77 -20.06 -13.38
C LEU A 48 5.72 -20.43 -14.87
N SER A 49 6.83 -20.30 -15.59
CA SER A 49 6.93 -20.73 -16.98
C SER A 49 6.82 -22.24 -17.13
N SER A 50 7.39 -23.03 -16.20
CA SER A 50 7.22 -24.49 -16.19
C SER A 50 5.78 -24.91 -15.90
N VAL A 51 5.08 -24.17 -15.01
CA VAL A 51 3.65 -24.39 -14.75
C VAL A 51 2.82 -24.16 -16.03
N ILE A 52 3.09 -23.09 -16.77
CA ILE A 52 2.41 -22.80 -18.04
C ILE A 52 2.71 -23.88 -19.09
N GLN A 53 3.93 -24.40 -19.17
CA GLN A 53 4.28 -25.49 -20.09
C GLN A 53 3.48 -26.76 -19.79
N SER A 54 3.24 -27.05 -18.52
CA SER A 54 2.45 -28.18 -18.08
C SER A 54 0.94 -28.02 -18.34
N ASN A 55 0.44 -26.77 -18.26
CA ASN A 55 -0.97 -26.45 -18.53
C ASN A 55 -1.11 -25.13 -19.32
N PRO A 56 -0.89 -25.16 -20.65
CA PRO A 56 -0.91 -23.95 -21.47
C PRO A 56 -2.27 -23.33 -21.72
N SER A 57 -3.35 -23.97 -21.26
CA SER A 57 -4.72 -23.46 -21.33
C SER A 57 -5.23 -22.84 -20.03
N ASP A 58 -4.41 -22.83 -18.97
CA ASP A 58 -4.78 -22.23 -17.69
C ASP A 58 -4.52 -20.71 -17.68
N PRO A 59 -5.57 -19.86 -17.59
CA PRO A 59 -5.39 -18.41 -17.52
C PRO A 59 -4.68 -17.93 -16.25
N GLU A 60 -4.78 -18.67 -15.14
CA GLU A 60 -4.14 -18.31 -13.86
C GLU A 60 -2.62 -18.36 -13.96
N GLY A 61 -2.05 -19.32 -14.66
CA GLY A 61 -0.61 -19.42 -14.89
C GLY A 61 -0.05 -18.15 -15.56
N TYR A 62 -0.72 -17.68 -16.62
CA TYR A 62 -0.33 -16.44 -17.31
C TYR A 62 -0.55 -15.21 -16.45
N ASN A 63 -1.67 -15.11 -15.72
CA ASN A 63 -1.91 -13.99 -14.81
C ASN A 63 -0.83 -13.91 -13.71
N SER A 64 -0.43 -15.04 -13.15
CA SER A 64 0.60 -15.12 -12.12
C SER A 64 1.97 -14.71 -12.67
N ARG A 65 2.36 -15.21 -13.86
CA ARG A 65 3.63 -14.83 -14.48
C ARG A 65 3.62 -13.38 -14.96
N GLY A 66 2.53 -12.89 -15.50
CA GLY A 66 2.35 -11.48 -15.84
C GLY A 66 2.53 -10.56 -14.63
N SER A 67 2.02 -10.99 -13.46
CA SER A 67 2.22 -10.29 -12.21
C SER A 67 3.69 -10.29 -11.78
N ALA A 68 4.41 -11.40 -11.93
CA ALA A 68 5.85 -11.49 -11.65
C ALA A 68 6.66 -10.59 -12.60
N TYR A 69 6.36 -10.58 -13.91
CA TYR A 69 6.98 -9.65 -14.86
C TYR A 69 6.69 -8.18 -14.51
N GLY A 70 5.46 -7.86 -14.09
CA GLY A 70 5.11 -6.51 -13.63
C GLY A 70 5.95 -6.03 -12.44
N ARG A 71 6.20 -6.92 -11.46
CA ARG A 71 7.08 -6.66 -10.31
C ARG A 71 8.55 -6.51 -10.69
N ALA A 72 8.99 -7.26 -11.70
CA ALA A 72 10.34 -7.15 -12.27
C ALA A 72 10.55 -5.90 -13.13
N GLY A 73 9.49 -5.13 -13.42
CA GLY A 73 9.53 -3.98 -14.33
C GLY A 73 9.49 -4.36 -15.82
N GLU A 74 9.30 -5.65 -16.13
CA GLU A 74 9.23 -6.18 -17.50
C GLU A 74 7.80 -5.99 -18.07
N PHE A 75 7.34 -4.74 -18.13
CA PHE A 75 5.95 -4.39 -18.37
C PHE A 75 5.37 -4.93 -19.69
N LYS A 76 6.17 -4.98 -20.76
CA LYS A 76 5.70 -5.53 -22.04
C LYS A 76 5.33 -7.00 -21.91
N ARG A 77 6.22 -7.79 -21.28
CA ARG A 77 5.97 -9.22 -21.03
C ARG A 77 4.77 -9.45 -20.11
N ALA A 78 4.62 -8.59 -19.09
CA ALA A 78 3.46 -8.63 -18.22
C ALA A 78 2.15 -8.44 -19.01
N VAL A 79 2.10 -7.43 -19.90
CA VAL A 79 0.94 -7.16 -20.75
C VAL A 79 0.65 -8.34 -21.69
N ASP A 80 1.66 -8.95 -22.29
CA ASP A 80 1.50 -10.11 -23.18
C ASP A 80 0.87 -11.30 -22.43
N ASP A 81 1.34 -11.59 -21.21
CA ASP A 81 0.79 -12.65 -20.38
C ASP A 81 -0.65 -12.35 -19.93
N PHE A 82 -0.96 -11.13 -19.50
CA PHE A 82 -2.34 -10.75 -19.17
C PHE A 82 -3.27 -10.82 -20.40
N ASN A 83 -2.79 -10.44 -21.58
CA ASN A 83 -3.52 -10.59 -22.82
C ASN A 83 -3.87 -12.07 -23.06
N ARG A 84 -2.91 -12.97 -22.84
CA ARG A 84 -3.13 -14.41 -23.00
C ARG A 84 -4.11 -14.94 -21.96
N ALA A 85 -4.00 -14.52 -20.70
CA ALA A 85 -4.94 -14.88 -19.65
C ALA A 85 -6.39 -14.45 -20.02
N ILE A 86 -6.55 -13.20 -20.48
CA ILE A 86 -7.85 -12.65 -20.92
C ILE A 86 -8.39 -13.38 -22.17
N GLN A 87 -7.52 -13.74 -23.11
CA GLN A 87 -7.92 -14.53 -24.28
C GLN A 87 -8.46 -15.89 -23.89
N LEU A 88 -7.83 -16.56 -22.92
CA LEU A 88 -8.25 -17.86 -22.40
C LEU A 88 -9.53 -17.76 -21.56
N ASN A 89 -9.66 -16.68 -20.77
CA ASN A 89 -10.85 -16.39 -19.97
C ASN A 89 -11.24 -14.91 -20.05
N PRO A 90 -12.16 -14.51 -20.95
CA PRO A 90 -12.61 -13.13 -21.08
C PRO A 90 -13.37 -12.58 -19.86
N GLN A 91 -13.71 -13.42 -18.89
CA GLN A 91 -14.35 -13.02 -17.62
C GLN A 91 -13.35 -12.95 -16.45
N PHE A 92 -12.06 -13.03 -16.71
CA PHE A 92 -11.02 -13.02 -15.70
C PHE A 92 -10.71 -11.59 -15.25
N TYR A 93 -11.56 -11.04 -14.38
CA TYR A 93 -11.49 -9.64 -13.93
C TYR A 93 -10.17 -9.27 -13.26
N GLN A 94 -9.52 -10.21 -12.56
CA GLN A 94 -8.20 -9.96 -11.94
C GLN A 94 -7.12 -9.66 -12.99
N ALA A 95 -7.13 -10.38 -14.12
CA ALA A 95 -6.16 -10.15 -15.19
C ALA A 95 -6.33 -8.75 -15.82
N TYR A 96 -7.57 -8.27 -15.99
CA TYR A 96 -7.81 -6.89 -16.41
C TYR A 96 -7.25 -5.89 -15.38
N ALA A 97 -7.55 -6.06 -14.10
CA ALA A 97 -7.08 -5.13 -13.07
C ALA A 97 -5.55 -5.12 -12.95
N ASN A 98 -4.91 -6.29 -13.05
CA ASN A 98 -3.45 -6.40 -13.03
C ASN A 98 -2.83 -5.74 -14.27
N ARG A 99 -3.41 -5.92 -15.46
CA ARG A 99 -2.97 -5.24 -16.68
C ARG A 99 -3.17 -3.73 -16.56
N GLY A 100 -4.29 -3.29 -16.00
CA GLY A 100 -4.55 -1.89 -15.68
C GLY A 100 -3.47 -1.26 -14.78
N LEU A 101 -3.03 -2.00 -13.74
CA LEU A 101 -1.94 -1.55 -12.89
C LEU A 101 -0.62 -1.41 -13.68
N VAL A 102 -0.32 -2.37 -14.55
CA VAL A 102 0.87 -2.29 -15.42
C VAL A 102 0.77 -1.12 -16.38
N TYR A 103 -0.38 -0.88 -17.02
CA TYR A 103 -0.59 0.28 -17.88
C TYR A 103 -0.39 1.61 -17.13
N ARG A 104 -0.88 1.71 -15.89
CA ARG A 104 -0.62 2.89 -15.05
C ARG A 104 0.88 3.11 -14.85
N ASN A 105 1.64 2.05 -14.53
CA ASN A 105 3.09 2.13 -14.32
C ASN A 105 3.86 2.46 -15.62
N MET A 106 3.28 2.15 -16.78
CA MET A 106 3.78 2.54 -18.10
C MET A 106 3.42 3.97 -18.51
N GLY A 107 2.72 4.73 -17.65
CA GLY A 107 2.24 6.07 -17.98
C GLY A 107 1.08 6.09 -18.99
N LYS A 108 0.27 5.01 -19.04
CA LYS A 108 -0.90 4.86 -19.92
C LYS A 108 -2.21 4.90 -19.13
N PRO A 109 -2.60 6.06 -18.56
CA PRO A 109 -3.74 6.13 -17.63
C PRO A 109 -5.08 5.81 -18.28
N VAL A 110 -5.24 6.07 -19.58
CA VAL A 110 -6.49 5.77 -20.31
C VAL A 110 -6.66 4.26 -20.45
N ASP A 111 -5.62 3.54 -20.86
CA ASP A 111 -5.66 2.08 -20.98
C ASP A 111 -5.90 1.44 -19.60
N ALA A 112 -5.26 1.97 -18.56
CA ALA A 112 -5.45 1.54 -17.17
C ALA A 112 -6.92 1.70 -16.72
N ALA A 113 -7.52 2.86 -16.95
CA ALA A 113 -8.91 3.13 -16.59
C ALA A 113 -9.89 2.21 -17.33
N ASN A 114 -9.65 1.95 -18.62
CA ASN A 114 -10.45 1.02 -19.42
C ASN A 114 -10.41 -0.40 -18.85
N ASP A 115 -9.24 -0.87 -18.44
CA ASP A 115 -9.07 -2.19 -17.85
C ASP A 115 -9.75 -2.29 -16.48
N TYR A 116 -9.61 -1.28 -15.61
CA TYR A 116 -10.35 -1.25 -14.34
C TYR A 116 -11.88 -1.21 -14.57
N ASN A 117 -12.35 -0.44 -15.55
CA ASN A 117 -13.76 -0.42 -15.91
C ASN A 117 -14.23 -1.82 -16.34
N ARG A 118 -13.43 -2.51 -17.16
CA ARG A 118 -13.77 -3.87 -17.59
C ARG A 118 -13.80 -4.84 -16.43
N ALA A 119 -12.84 -4.77 -15.52
CA ALA A 119 -12.83 -5.59 -14.30
C ALA A 119 -14.10 -5.36 -13.46
N LEU A 120 -14.54 -4.12 -13.30
CA LEU A 120 -15.73 -3.75 -12.53
C LEU A 120 -17.06 -4.11 -13.23
N GLN A 121 -17.08 -4.15 -14.56
CA GLN A 121 -18.23 -4.66 -15.32
C GLN A 121 -18.40 -6.16 -15.09
N ILE A 122 -17.31 -6.91 -14.96
CA ILE A 122 -17.34 -8.36 -14.72
C ILE A 122 -17.62 -8.64 -13.24
N ASN A 123 -16.92 -7.97 -12.34
CA ASN A 123 -17.10 -8.10 -10.89
C ASN A 123 -17.26 -6.72 -10.23
N PRO A 124 -18.52 -6.26 -10.00
CA PRO A 124 -18.80 -4.98 -9.36
C PRO A 124 -18.35 -4.89 -7.87
N ASN A 125 -17.98 -6.00 -7.27
CA ASN A 125 -17.52 -6.05 -5.87
C ASN A 125 -16.00 -6.18 -5.73
N TYR A 126 -15.26 -5.88 -6.79
CA TYR A 126 -13.81 -5.97 -6.77
C TYR A 126 -13.18 -4.63 -6.31
N ASP A 127 -12.91 -4.51 -5.01
CA ASP A 127 -12.38 -3.32 -4.35
C ASP A 127 -11.05 -2.83 -4.94
N VAL A 128 -10.16 -3.75 -5.32
CA VAL A 128 -8.87 -3.47 -5.95
C VAL A 128 -9.02 -2.63 -7.23
N ALA A 129 -10.03 -2.92 -8.06
CA ALA A 129 -10.25 -2.17 -9.29
C ALA A 129 -10.79 -0.76 -9.00
N TYR A 130 -11.63 -0.59 -7.97
CA TYR A 130 -12.04 0.74 -7.51
C TYR A 130 -10.83 1.54 -7.00
N ILE A 131 -9.96 0.95 -6.17
CA ILE A 131 -8.75 1.63 -5.69
C ILE A 131 -7.84 2.02 -6.87
N GLY A 132 -7.66 1.12 -7.84
CA GLY A 132 -6.84 1.36 -9.03
C GLY A 132 -7.39 2.51 -9.87
N ARG A 133 -8.70 2.50 -10.18
CA ARG A 133 -9.38 3.54 -10.97
C ARG A 133 -9.45 4.87 -10.23
N GLY A 134 -9.76 4.85 -8.95
CA GLY A 134 -9.75 6.03 -8.08
C GLY A 134 -8.39 6.73 -8.08
N ASN A 135 -7.28 5.98 -8.07
CA ASN A 135 -5.94 6.55 -8.20
C ASN A 135 -5.74 7.26 -9.55
N ILE A 136 -6.24 6.69 -10.66
CA ILE A 136 -6.18 7.36 -11.99
C ILE A 136 -6.96 8.66 -11.94
N TYR A 137 -8.19 8.65 -11.40
CA TYR A 137 -9.02 9.85 -11.29
C TYR A 137 -8.36 10.92 -10.42
N ARG A 138 -7.81 10.56 -9.26
CA ARG A 138 -7.12 11.50 -8.37
C ARG A 138 -5.91 12.15 -9.06
N GLN A 139 -5.08 11.37 -9.75
CA GLN A 139 -3.95 11.89 -10.52
C GLN A 139 -4.37 12.83 -11.66
N ALA A 140 -5.56 12.63 -12.22
CA ALA A 140 -6.15 13.50 -13.23
C ALA A 140 -6.89 14.73 -12.63
N GLY A 141 -6.84 14.94 -11.29
CA GLY A 141 -7.56 16.02 -10.61
C GLY A 141 -9.07 15.80 -10.48
N ARG A 142 -9.57 14.63 -10.89
CA ARG A 142 -11.00 14.25 -10.82
C ARG A 142 -11.32 13.73 -9.42
N ASN A 143 -11.25 14.64 -8.44
CA ASN A 143 -11.29 14.26 -7.03
C ASN A 143 -12.65 13.69 -6.59
N ASP A 144 -13.76 14.09 -7.20
CA ASP A 144 -15.08 13.59 -6.83
C ASP A 144 -15.30 12.15 -7.29
N GLU A 145 -14.87 11.82 -8.52
CA GLU A 145 -14.91 10.44 -9.01
C GLU A 145 -13.95 9.54 -8.25
N ALA A 146 -12.75 10.04 -7.93
CA ALA A 146 -11.80 9.32 -7.09
C ALA A 146 -12.37 9.04 -5.68
N PHE A 147 -13.01 10.03 -5.08
CA PHE A 147 -13.66 9.89 -3.78
C PHE A 147 -14.76 8.82 -3.79
N ASN A 148 -15.58 8.80 -4.83
CA ASN A 148 -16.63 7.80 -4.99
C ASN A 148 -16.05 6.39 -5.13
N ASP A 149 -14.99 6.22 -5.88
CA ASP A 149 -14.31 4.94 -6.04
C ASP A 149 -13.68 4.45 -4.73
N PHE A 150 -12.97 5.32 -3.99
CA PHE A 150 -12.41 4.94 -2.69
C PHE A 150 -13.51 4.63 -1.66
N ASN A 151 -14.61 5.38 -1.65
CA ASN A 151 -15.77 5.06 -0.82
C ASN A 151 -16.35 3.69 -1.16
N LYS A 152 -16.47 3.36 -2.44
CA LYS A 152 -16.99 2.06 -2.86
C LYS A 152 -16.08 0.93 -2.41
N ALA A 153 -14.76 1.08 -2.56
CA ALA A 153 -13.79 0.10 -2.05
C ALA A 153 -13.94 -0.10 -0.53
N ILE A 154 -14.10 0.99 0.23
CA ILE A 154 -14.27 0.94 1.69
C ILE A 154 -15.60 0.28 2.08
N GLN A 155 -16.69 0.55 1.36
CA GLN A 155 -17.99 -0.11 1.57
C GLN A 155 -17.95 -1.62 1.28
N LEU A 156 -17.02 -2.07 0.47
CA LEU A 156 -16.75 -3.48 0.19
C LEU A 156 -15.85 -4.13 1.25
N ASP A 157 -15.61 -3.44 2.37
CA ASP A 157 -14.80 -3.91 3.51
C ASP A 157 -13.35 -4.25 3.12
N THR A 158 -12.77 -3.37 2.29
CA THR A 158 -11.37 -3.54 1.87
C THR A 158 -10.41 -3.52 3.06
N THR A 159 -9.47 -4.44 3.07
CA THR A 159 -8.32 -4.44 3.99
C THR A 159 -7.12 -3.67 3.42
N ASP A 160 -7.25 -3.09 2.25
CA ASP A 160 -6.20 -2.30 1.61
C ASP A 160 -6.18 -0.88 2.15
N GLY A 161 -5.21 -0.56 3.00
CA GLY A 161 -5.04 0.77 3.59
C GLY A 161 -4.92 1.91 2.58
N ARG A 162 -4.59 1.60 1.31
CA ARG A 162 -4.49 2.62 0.25
C ARG A 162 -5.82 3.28 -0.08
N ALA A 163 -6.96 2.60 0.09
CA ALA A 163 -8.27 3.21 -0.10
C ALA A 163 -8.48 4.37 0.88
N TYR A 164 -8.22 4.12 2.15
CA TYR A 164 -8.31 5.11 3.21
C TYR A 164 -7.26 6.21 3.04
N HIS A 165 -6.00 5.87 2.78
CA HIS A 165 -4.94 6.86 2.55
C HIS A 165 -5.32 7.83 1.42
N ASN A 166 -5.75 7.32 0.28
CA ASN A 166 -6.06 8.16 -0.87
C ASN A 166 -7.35 8.99 -0.67
N ARG A 167 -8.35 8.48 0.07
CA ARG A 167 -9.52 9.27 0.45
C ARG A 167 -9.14 10.35 1.45
N GLY A 168 -8.26 10.07 2.39
CA GLY A 168 -7.66 11.04 3.31
C GLY A 168 -6.98 12.20 2.60
N LEU A 169 -6.22 11.93 1.52
CA LEU A 169 -5.64 12.99 0.68
C LEU A 169 -6.71 13.87 0.02
N ILE A 170 -7.84 13.30 -0.40
CA ILE A 170 -8.96 14.10 -0.94
C ILE A 170 -9.61 14.95 0.16
N TYR A 171 -9.79 14.41 1.37
CA TYR A 171 -10.26 15.19 2.51
C TYR A 171 -9.34 16.37 2.82
N GLN A 172 -8.01 16.19 2.75
CA GLN A 172 -7.05 17.31 2.90
C GLN A 172 -7.24 18.41 1.85
N VAL A 173 -7.38 18.02 0.56
CA VAL A 173 -7.65 18.98 -0.53
C VAL A 173 -8.94 19.76 -0.29
N ARG A 174 -9.94 19.14 0.37
CA ARG A 174 -11.20 19.76 0.74
C ARG A 174 -11.13 20.56 2.06
N GLY A 175 -9.97 20.62 2.73
CA GLY A 175 -9.82 21.26 4.05
C GLY A 175 -10.46 20.48 5.21
N GLN A 176 -10.88 19.25 4.97
CA GLN A 176 -11.56 18.39 5.94
C GLN A 176 -10.55 17.58 6.76
N HIS A 177 -9.69 18.28 7.52
CA HIS A 177 -8.54 17.67 8.17
C HIS A 177 -8.89 16.64 9.25
N ALA A 178 -10.03 16.80 9.95
CA ALA A 178 -10.48 15.81 10.94
C ALA A 178 -10.79 14.45 10.26
N GLN A 179 -11.55 14.46 9.16
CA GLN A 179 -11.87 13.25 8.40
C GLN A 179 -10.60 12.65 7.76
N ALA A 180 -9.66 13.49 7.33
CA ALA A 180 -8.38 13.03 6.82
C ALA A 180 -7.59 12.27 7.90
N ILE A 181 -7.55 12.76 9.15
CA ILE A 181 -6.88 12.10 10.28
C ILE A 181 -7.51 10.72 10.57
N GLU A 182 -8.83 10.62 10.55
CA GLU A 182 -9.54 9.34 10.73
C GLU A 182 -9.13 8.33 9.65
N ASP A 183 -9.15 8.75 8.40
CA ASP A 183 -8.78 7.91 7.26
C ASP A 183 -7.31 7.49 7.28
N PHE A 184 -6.38 8.41 7.53
CA PHE A 184 -4.96 8.05 7.68
C PHE A 184 -4.72 7.13 8.87
N SER A 185 -5.44 7.32 9.98
CA SER A 185 -5.35 6.45 11.15
C SER A 185 -5.82 5.03 10.81
N LYS A 186 -6.89 4.90 10.02
CA LYS A 186 -7.33 3.60 9.52
C LYS A 186 -6.32 2.98 8.56
N ALA A 187 -5.74 3.76 7.64
CA ALA A 187 -4.67 3.30 6.75
C ALA A 187 -3.45 2.77 7.53
N ILE A 188 -3.04 3.48 8.59
CA ILE A 188 -1.96 3.07 9.50
C ILE A 188 -2.31 1.76 10.22
N SER A 189 -3.55 1.60 10.69
CA SER A 189 -3.98 0.38 11.38
C SER A 189 -3.93 -0.85 10.47
N LEU A 190 -4.15 -0.67 9.16
CA LEU A 190 -4.09 -1.73 8.15
C LEU A 190 -2.66 -1.97 7.63
N SER A 191 -1.80 -0.96 7.65
CA SER A 191 -0.41 -1.05 7.17
C SER A 191 0.49 -0.08 7.94
N SER A 192 0.94 -0.50 9.13
CA SER A 192 1.77 0.32 10.04
C SER A 192 3.20 0.55 9.54
N SER A 193 3.63 -0.13 8.49
CA SER A 193 4.97 0.02 7.88
C SER A 193 5.01 0.98 6.69
N ALA A 194 3.88 1.56 6.28
CA ALA A 194 3.82 2.55 5.20
C ALA A 194 4.09 3.96 5.77
N PRO A 195 5.09 4.71 5.29
CA PRO A 195 5.39 6.05 5.79
C PRO A 195 4.39 7.11 5.32
N GLU A 196 3.75 6.93 4.15
CA GLU A 196 2.91 7.94 3.52
C GLU A 196 1.68 8.33 4.37
N PRO A 197 0.93 7.40 5.01
CA PRO A 197 -0.20 7.77 5.86
C PRO A 197 0.21 8.57 7.10
N TYR A 198 1.41 8.32 7.66
CA TYR A 198 1.94 9.14 8.76
C TYR A 198 2.24 10.56 8.29
N ASN A 199 2.89 10.75 7.13
CA ASN A 199 3.09 12.08 6.55
C ASN A 199 1.75 12.79 6.32
N GLY A 200 0.78 12.12 5.71
CA GLY A 200 -0.55 12.67 5.47
C GLY A 200 -1.24 13.10 6.76
N ARG A 201 -1.21 12.25 7.81
CA ARG A 201 -1.84 12.56 9.09
C ARG A 201 -1.14 13.73 9.80
N GLY A 202 0.19 13.74 9.79
CA GLY A 202 0.99 14.82 10.33
C GLY A 202 0.70 16.17 9.67
N ILE A 203 0.53 16.22 8.34
CA ILE A 203 0.12 17.45 7.62
C ILE A 203 -1.26 17.92 8.10
N SER A 204 -2.20 17.00 8.32
CA SER A 204 -3.53 17.35 8.85
C SER A 204 -3.47 17.87 10.30
N TYR A 205 -2.60 17.31 11.14
CA TYR A 205 -2.34 17.83 12.48
C TYR A 205 -1.74 19.24 12.46
N VAL A 206 -0.77 19.50 11.56
CA VAL A 206 -0.23 20.88 11.37
C VAL A 206 -1.33 21.87 11.01
N ALA A 207 -2.24 21.50 10.12
CA ALA A 207 -3.37 22.34 9.70
C ALA A 207 -4.34 22.65 10.86
N LEU A 208 -4.45 21.73 11.82
CA LEU A 208 -5.25 21.92 13.04
C LEU A 208 -4.44 22.50 14.22
N ASN A 209 -3.20 22.95 13.99
CA ASN A 209 -2.27 23.49 15.00
C ASN A 209 -1.87 22.47 16.09
N ASP A 210 -1.94 21.18 15.81
CA ASP A 210 -1.47 20.13 16.70
C ASP A 210 -0.05 19.70 16.30
N ASP A 211 0.90 20.57 16.65
CA ASP A 211 2.31 20.40 16.29
C ASP A 211 2.98 19.20 16.99
N ASP A 212 2.44 18.73 18.13
CA ASP A 212 3.01 17.60 18.86
C ASP A 212 2.71 16.28 18.17
N ASN A 213 1.45 16.04 17.80
CA ASN A 213 1.06 14.85 17.04
C ASN A 213 1.66 14.87 15.63
N ALA A 214 1.72 16.05 14.98
CA ALA A 214 2.37 16.20 13.69
C ALA A 214 3.85 15.77 13.75
N PHE A 215 4.58 16.24 14.76
CA PHE A 215 5.98 15.90 14.95
C PHE A 215 6.22 14.42 15.18
N ALA A 216 5.38 13.77 16.00
CA ALA A 216 5.44 12.34 16.24
C ALA A 216 5.24 11.54 14.94
N ASP A 217 4.27 11.93 14.11
CA ASP A 217 3.98 11.28 12.84
C ASP A 217 5.12 11.47 11.82
N PHE A 218 5.67 12.66 11.68
CA PHE A 218 6.81 12.90 10.77
C PHE A 218 8.06 12.12 11.19
N ASN A 219 8.34 12.04 12.50
CA ASN A 219 9.42 11.20 13.00
C ASN A 219 9.17 9.72 12.66
N ARG A 220 7.93 9.25 12.84
CA ARG A 220 7.60 7.87 12.50
C ARG A 220 7.75 7.59 11.01
N ALA A 221 7.36 8.51 10.15
CA ALA A 221 7.58 8.39 8.70
C ALA A 221 9.07 8.32 8.34
N ILE A 222 9.92 9.12 9.00
CA ILE A 222 11.38 9.09 8.82
C ILE A 222 11.98 7.77 9.33
N GLU A 223 11.54 7.25 10.48
CA GLU A 223 11.99 5.94 10.99
C GLU A 223 11.67 4.80 10.02
N LEU A 224 10.51 4.86 9.36
CA LEU A 224 10.09 3.86 8.38
C LEU A 224 10.84 3.98 7.06
N ASN A 225 11.13 5.21 6.62
CA ASN A 225 11.93 5.48 5.42
C ASN A 225 12.59 6.86 5.50
N ASP A 226 13.87 6.88 5.79
CA ASP A 226 14.69 8.09 5.94
C ASP A 226 15.07 8.76 4.60
N LYS A 227 14.72 8.14 3.46
CA LYS A 227 15.02 8.63 2.10
C LYS A 227 13.92 9.52 1.51
N ILE A 228 12.84 9.77 2.24
CA ILE A 228 11.73 10.61 1.78
C ILE A 228 12.00 12.06 2.17
N ALA A 229 12.32 12.90 1.18
CA ALA A 229 12.60 14.34 1.39
C ALA A 229 11.41 15.07 2.05
N GLU A 230 10.18 14.71 1.68
CA GLU A 230 8.95 15.29 2.24
C GLU A 230 8.88 15.12 3.76
N SER A 231 9.18 13.92 4.28
CA SER A 231 9.12 13.64 5.73
C SER A 231 10.06 14.56 6.53
N TRP A 232 11.29 14.75 6.02
CA TRP A 232 12.27 15.65 6.64
C TRP A 232 11.85 17.11 6.55
N ALA A 233 11.29 17.55 5.43
CA ALA A 233 10.80 18.92 5.27
C ALA A 233 9.59 19.19 6.18
N ASN A 234 8.69 18.23 6.34
CA ASN A 234 7.56 18.35 7.23
C ASN A 234 7.98 18.38 8.71
N GLN A 235 8.96 17.55 9.12
CA GLN A 235 9.57 17.66 10.44
C GLN A 235 10.20 19.05 10.65
N ALA A 236 10.93 19.55 9.66
CA ALA A 236 11.56 20.87 9.71
C ALA A 236 10.53 21.99 9.88
N LEU A 237 9.39 21.90 9.21
CA LEU A 237 8.29 22.86 9.37
C LEU A 237 7.82 22.95 10.83
N VAL A 238 7.70 21.81 11.52
CA VAL A 238 7.32 21.83 12.95
C VAL A 238 8.40 22.47 13.82
N TYR A 239 9.69 22.20 13.57
CA TYR A 239 10.77 22.90 14.25
C TYR A 239 10.71 24.41 14.00
N GLU A 240 10.48 24.86 12.75
CA GLU A 240 10.34 26.27 12.39
C GLU A 240 9.17 26.93 13.13
N ARG A 241 8.00 26.27 13.20
CA ARG A 241 6.82 26.73 13.95
C ARG A 241 7.09 26.87 15.45
N ARG A 242 7.92 26.00 16.01
CA ARG A 242 8.36 26.05 17.42
C ARG A 242 9.49 27.05 17.66
N GLY A 243 9.94 27.80 16.65
CA GLY A 243 11.02 28.79 16.73
C GLY A 243 12.44 28.19 16.75
N ASP A 244 12.58 26.88 16.60
CA ASP A 244 13.88 26.21 16.57
C ASP A 244 14.47 26.24 15.16
N ARG A 245 14.97 27.40 14.78
CA ARG A 245 15.53 27.64 13.45
C ARG A 245 16.72 26.73 13.14
N ALA A 246 17.53 26.41 14.15
CA ALA A 246 18.74 25.62 13.96
C ALA A 246 18.40 24.18 13.56
N ARG A 247 17.46 23.51 14.28
CA ARG A 247 16.99 22.18 13.95
C ARG A 247 16.17 22.19 12.66
N ALA A 248 15.34 23.20 12.41
CA ALA A 248 14.63 23.38 11.17
C ALA A 248 15.58 23.41 9.96
N TYR A 249 16.62 24.27 10.01
CA TYR A 249 17.62 24.36 8.95
C TYR A 249 18.32 23.04 8.68
N LYS A 250 18.67 22.29 9.74
CA LYS A 250 19.31 20.97 9.61
C LYS A 250 18.42 19.97 8.88
N SER A 251 17.15 19.87 9.25
CA SER A 251 16.19 18.95 8.64
C SER A 251 15.82 19.37 7.21
N TYR A 252 15.60 20.67 6.94
CA TYR A 252 15.40 21.15 5.56
C TYR A 252 16.63 20.87 4.67
N SER A 253 17.84 21.13 5.18
CA SER A 253 19.06 20.84 4.44
C SER A 253 19.25 19.35 4.17
N HIS A 254 18.74 18.47 5.06
CA HIS A 254 18.72 17.04 4.79
C HIS A 254 17.74 16.70 3.66
N ALA A 255 16.54 17.25 3.71
CA ALA A 255 15.55 17.07 2.64
C ALA A 255 16.06 17.54 1.26
N VAL A 256 16.75 18.69 1.21
CA VAL A 256 17.41 19.21 -0.02
C VAL A 256 18.48 18.25 -0.55
N ARG A 257 19.24 17.57 0.33
CA ARG A 257 20.22 16.56 -0.12
C ARG A 257 19.56 15.33 -0.74
N LEU A 258 18.38 14.94 -0.24
CA LEU A 258 17.60 13.82 -0.77
C LEU A 258 16.92 14.16 -2.10
N ASP A 259 16.33 15.37 -2.18
CA ASP A 259 15.74 15.92 -3.41
C ASP A 259 16.04 17.41 -3.53
N PRO A 260 17.03 17.78 -4.36
CA PRO A 260 17.42 19.19 -4.58
C PRO A 260 16.31 20.03 -5.24
N ASN A 261 15.32 19.39 -5.85
CA ASN A 261 14.22 20.08 -6.52
C ASN A 261 12.96 20.19 -5.65
N TYR A 262 12.96 19.60 -4.46
CA TYR A 262 11.81 19.67 -3.56
C TYR A 262 11.67 21.07 -2.97
N LYS A 263 10.89 21.90 -3.65
CA LYS A 263 10.74 23.34 -3.37
C LYS A 263 10.45 23.68 -1.90
N PRO A 264 9.54 22.97 -1.17
CA PRO A 264 9.30 23.28 0.25
C PRO A 264 10.56 23.18 1.12
N ALA A 265 11.44 22.22 0.83
CA ALA A 265 12.70 22.07 1.57
C ALA A 265 13.70 23.17 1.21
N VAL A 266 13.83 23.51 -0.07
CA VAL A 266 14.73 24.58 -0.56
C VAL A 266 14.34 25.92 0.04
N ASP A 267 13.07 26.29 -0.04
CA ASP A 267 12.56 27.55 0.51
C ASP A 267 12.68 27.59 2.05
N GLY A 268 12.40 26.45 2.71
CA GLY A 268 12.52 26.31 4.17
C GLY A 268 13.98 26.46 4.65
N ALA A 269 14.91 25.83 3.97
CA ALA A 269 16.34 25.97 4.26
C ALA A 269 16.81 27.43 4.09
N ALA A 270 16.36 28.11 3.05
CA ALA A 270 16.67 29.52 2.84
C ALA A 270 16.13 30.42 3.97
N ARG A 271 14.88 30.22 4.40
CA ARG A 271 14.26 31.00 5.50
C ARG A 271 14.91 30.77 6.86
N THR A 272 15.34 29.54 7.12
CA THR A 272 15.85 29.14 8.44
C THR A 272 17.37 29.23 8.57
N ARG A 273 18.06 29.44 7.46
CA ARG A 273 19.51 29.68 7.45
C ARG A 273 19.83 30.90 8.37
N SER A 274 20.60 30.68 9.42
CA SER A 274 21.16 31.80 10.23
C SER A 274 22.03 32.63 9.29
N GLY A 275 21.65 33.90 9.10
CA GLY A 275 22.56 34.85 8.46
C GLY A 275 23.87 34.81 9.23
N GLY A 276 24.98 34.52 8.57
CA GLY A 276 26.28 34.74 9.15
C GLY A 276 26.34 36.22 9.55
N ALA A 277 26.35 36.45 10.87
CA ALA A 277 26.73 37.72 11.42
C ALA A 277 28.25 37.80 11.43
#